data_49df7567130d240cc10af5158755a75d
#
_entry.id   49df7567130d240cc10af5158755a75d
#
_cell.length_a   1.000
_cell.length_b   1.000
_cell.length_c   1.000
_cell.angle_alpha   90.00
_cell.angle_beta   90.00
_cell.angle_gamma   90.00
#
_symmetry.space_group_name_H-M   'P 1'
#
loop_
_entity.id
_entity.type
_entity.pdbx_description
1 polymer ?
#
loop_
_entity_poly.entity_id
_entity_poly.type
_entity_poly.pdbx_seq_one_letter_code
_entity_poly.pdbx_strand_id
1 'polypeptide(L)'
;MKNIIFFIGLPGSGKSTLIKHYLNHPFLEFKIYDDWSTGWKSELKFNECALYPSLIEDIKNNKSIIISTIDFCNNEYLLESENYLKSKFKGIKIERIYWENNLDASIKNIYKRDKERGGHYKWCDEKKENWYYGLHYDGKAQFKWEIEWAEKLSKVYTIPSNYSTFPIKT
;
A
#
# COMPACT_ATOMS: atom_id res chain seq x y z
N MET A 1 -8.06 22.71 4.28
CA MET A 1 -8.66 21.45 4.80
C MET A 1 -7.65 20.35 4.57
N LYS A 2 -7.33 19.57 5.59
CA LYS A 2 -6.31 18.49 5.50
C LYS A 2 -6.94 17.27 4.85
N ASN A 3 -6.46 16.91 3.66
CA ASN A 3 -6.98 15.75 2.93
C ASN A 3 -6.00 14.58 3.01
N ILE A 4 -6.47 13.46 3.47
CA ILE A 4 -5.74 12.19 3.43
C ILE A 4 -6.52 11.22 2.56
N ILE A 5 -5.84 10.54 1.66
CA ILE A 5 -6.42 9.51 0.80
C ILE A 5 -5.79 8.17 1.15
N PHE A 6 -6.62 7.20 1.49
CA PHE A 6 -6.21 5.82 1.70
C PHE A 6 -6.39 5.01 0.41
N PHE A 7 -5.31 4.41 -0.06
CA PHE A 7 -5.33 3.49 -1.19
C PHE A 7 -5.42 2.06 -0.70
N ILE A 8 -6.50 1.38 -1.03
CA ILE A 8 -6.90 0.09 -0.47
C ILE A 8 -7.05 -0.95 -1.58
N GLY A 9 -6.24 -2.00 -1.52
CA GLY A 9 -6.26 -3.08 -2.51
C GLY A 9 -5.15 -4.09 -2.30
N LEU A 10 -5.30 -5.25 -2.90
CA LEU A 10 -4.36 -6.37 -2.82
C LEU A 10 -2.95 -5.99 -3.33
N PRO A 11 -1.90 -6.73 -2.95
CA PRO A 11 -0.63 -6.70 -3.68
C PRO A 11 -0.88 -6.92 -5.18
N GLY A 12 -0.22 -6.18 -6.04
CA GLY A 12 -0.42 -6.30 -7.51
C GLY A 12 -1.66 -5.61 -8.08
N SER A 13 -2.48 -4.93 -7.25
CA SER A 13 -3.70 -4.26 -7.74
C SER A 13 -3.45 -2.99 -8.57
N GLY A 14 -2.23 -2.45 -8.59
CA GLY A 14 -1.89 -1.25 -9.37
C GLY A 14 -1.87 0.05 -8.57
N LYS A 15 -1.95 0.02 -7.23
CA LYS A 15 -1.87 1.21 -6.37
C LYS A 15 -0.65 2.07 -6.68
N SER A 16 0.54 1.47 -6.66
CA SER A 16 1.79 2.20 -6.91
C SER A 16 1.89 2.78 -8.33
N THR A 17 1.19 2.19 -9.29
CA THR A 17 1.09 2.74 -10.65
C THR A 17 0.29 4.04 -10.66
N LEU A 18 -0.83 4.07 -9.94
CA LEU A 18 -1.63 5.29 -9.80
C LEU A 18 -0.90 6.35 -8.98
N ILE A 19 -0.17 5.95 -7.94
CA ILE A 19 0.68 6.86 -7.15
C ILE A 19 1.69 7.58 -8.03
N LYS A 20 2.36 6.86 -8.94
CA LYS A 20 3.30 7.46 -9.89
C LYS A 20 2.62 8.50 -10.80
N HIS A 21 1.37 8.27 -11.16
CA HIS A 21 0.59 9.24 -11.93
C HIS A 21 0.37 10.52 -11.14
N TYR A 22 0.00 10.45 -9.87
CA TYR A 22 -0.15 11.62 -9.00
C TYR A 22 1.18 12.35 -8.76
N LEU A 23 2.28 11.63 -8.58
CA LEU A 23 3.62 12.22 -8.41
C LEU A 23 4.06 13.06 -9.62
N ASN A 24 3.66 12.64 -10.81
CA ASN A 24 4.02 13.31 -12.06
C ASN A 24 3.02 14.38 -12.49
N HIS A 25 1.97 14.62 -11.69
CA HIS A 25 0.96 15.60 -12.04
C HIS A 25 1.41 17.02 -11.63
N PRO A 26 1.56 17.97 -12.58
CA PRO A 26 2.20 19.26 -12.32
C PRO A 26 1.43 20.18 -11.36
N PHE A 27 0.15 19.88 -11.10
CA PHE A 27 -0.72 20.72 -10.27
C PHE A 27 -1.15 20.08 -8.96
N LEU A 28 -0.70 18.86 -8.65
CA LEU A 28 -1.10 18.13 -7.45
C LEU A 28 0.14 17.82 -6.60
N GLU A 29 0.28 18.54 -5.50
CA GLU A 29 1.30 18.25 -4.49
C GLU A 29 0.74 17.30 -3.43
N PHE A 30 1.03 16.01 -3.58
CA PHE A 30 0.77 15.03 -2.53
C PHE A 30 2.06 14.56 -1.88
N LYS A 31 2.03 14.41 -0.56
CA LYS A 31 3.01 13.59 0.15
C LYS A 31 2.53 12.14 0.12
N ILE A 32 3.41 11.26 -0.30
CA ILE A 32 3.06 9.87 -0.55
C ILE A 32 3.79 8.97 0.43
N TYR A 33 3.02 8.13 1.09
CA TYR A 33 3.44 7.08 1.99
C TYR A 33 2.99 5.74 1.41
N ASP A 34 3.73 5.27 0.38
CA ASP A 34 3.54 3.93 -0.19
C ASP A 34 4.25 2.91 0.70
N ASP A 35 3.66 1.72 0.82
CA ASP A 35 4.13 0.69 1.75
C ASP A 35 4.27 1.20 3.19
N TRP A 36 3.24 1.89 3.67
CA TRP A 36 3.17 2.51 4.99
C TRP A 36 3.64 1.59 6.12
N SER A 37 3.26 0.33 6.08
CA SER A 37 3.62 -0.70 7.05
C SER A 37 4.89 -1.46 6.66
N THR A 38 5.92 -0.78 6.21
CA THR A 38 7.23 -1.40 5.90
C THR A 38 7.93 -2.05 7.10
N GLY A 39 7.31 -1.99 8.27
CA GLY A 39 7.74 -2.73 9.45
C GLY A 39 7.45 -4.22 9.30
N TRP A 40 8.44 -5.04 9.55
CA TRP A 40 8.52 -6.49 9.57
C TRP A 40 7.48 -7.24 10.41
N LYS A 41 6.61 -6.52 11.11
CA LYS A 41 5.60 -7.07 12.00
C LYS A 41 4.23 -6.70 11.44
N SER A 42 3.53 -7.69 10.94
CA SER A 42 2.12 -7.61 10.53
C SER A 42 1.15 -7.16 11.65
N GLU A 43 1.68 -6.76 12.79
CA GLU A 43 0.95 -6.43 14.01
C GLU A 43 1.23 -5.01 14.52
N LEU A 44 1.94 -4.19 13.73
CA LEU A 44 2.20 -2.80 14.13
C LEU A 44 0.91 -1.98 14.09
N LYS A 45 0.65 -1.27 15.17
CA LYS A 45 -0.39 -0.24 15.17
C LYS A 45 0.00 0.90 14.25
N PHE A 46 -0.99 1.64 13.77
CA PHE A 46 -0.77 2.73 12.82
C PHE A 46 0.30 3.73 13.31
N ASN A 47 0.31 4.07 14.57
CA ASN A 47 1.27 5.01 15.18
C ASN A 47 2.65 4.41 15.49
N GLU A 48 2.83 3.12 15.30
CA GLU A 48 4.10 2.41 15.50
C GLU A 48 4.90 2.27 14.21
N CYS A 49 4.30 2.63 13.05
CA CYS A 49 4.96 2.59 11.77
C CYS A 49 6.12 3.59 11.71
N ALA A 50 7.24 3.19 11.10
CA ALA A 50 8.46 3.99 11.01
C ALA A 50 8.25 5.37 10.36
N LEU A 51 7.29 5.48 9.44
CA LEU A 51 6.96 6.72 8.74
C LEU A 51 6.02 7.65 9.52
N TYR A 52 5.50 7.20 10.67
CA TYR A 52 4.54 7.97 11.44
C TYR A 52 5.01 9.37 11.85
N PRO A 53 6.25 9.60 12.34
CA PRO A 53 6.71 10.93 12.69
C PRO A 53 6.66 11.92 11.51
N SER A 54 7.10 11.47 10.32
CA SER A 54 7.07 12.29 9.09
C SER A 54 5.64 12.59 8.67
N LEU A 55 4.73 11.64 8.77
CA LEU A 55 3.31 11.83 8.48
C LEU A 55 2.71 12.94 9.37
N ILE A 56 3.00 12.89 10.68
CA ILE A 56 2.49 13.88 11.63
C ILE A 56 2.99 15.27 11.29
N GLU A 57 4.24 15.42 10.91
CA GLU A 57 4.82 16.68 10.48
C GLU A 57 4.13 17.21 9.20
N ASP A 58 3.96 16.37 8.19
CA ASP A 58 3.30 16.75 6.95
C ASP A 58 1.83 17.14 7.16
N ILE A 59 1.11 16.44 8.05
CA ILE A 59 -0.27 16.83 8.43
C ILE A 59 -0.29 18.21 9.12
N LYS A 60 0.64 18.47 10.04
CA LYS A 60 0.76 19.78 10.70
C LYS A 60 1.03 20.90 9.71
N ASN A 61 1.83 20.61 8.68
CA ASN A 61 2.16 21.52 7.59
C ASN A 61 1.09 21.64 6.50
N ASN A 62 -0.13 21.11 6.75
CA ASN A 62 -1.28 21.14 5.83
C ASN A 62 -1.03 20.51 4.45
N LYS A 63 -0.15 19.54 4.35
CA LYS A 63 0.08 18.80 3.11
C LYS A 63 -1.11 17.88 2.80
N SER A 64 -1.41 17.72 1.52
CA SER A 64 -2.28 16.64 1.06
C SER A 64 -1.51 15.33 1.03
N ILE A 65 -2.12 14.23 1.46
CA ILE A 65 -1.39 12.99 1.76
C ILE A 65 -2.08 11.81 1.11
N ILE A 66 -1.30 10.91 0.53
CA ILE A 66 -1.73 9.58 0.11
C ILE A 66 -1.00 8.55 0.97
N ILE A 67 -1.75 7.63 1.57
CA ILE A 67 -1.22 6.48 2.31
C ILE A 67 -1.67 5.21 1.62
N SER A 68 -0.72 4.35 1.29
CA SER A 68 -0.94 3.06 0.65
C SER A 68 -0.29 1.96 1.48
N THR A 69 -1.05 0.94 1.82
CA THR A 69 -0.57 -0.29 2.43
C THR A 69 -1.54 -1.44 2.15
N ILE A 70 -1.00 -2.65 2.07
CA ILE A 70 -1.81 -3.87 1.95
C ILE A 70 -2.63 -4.14 3.23
N ASP A 71 -2.18 -3.64 4.39
CA ASP A 71 -2.87 -3.83 5.67
C ASP A 71 -4.24 -3.17 5.69
N PHE A 72 -4.49 -2.16 4.86
CA PHE A 72 -5.82 -1.58 4.71
C PHE A 72 -6.86 -2.53 4.10
N CYS A 73 -6.45 -3.66 3.54
CA CYS A 73 -7.36 -4.74 3.18
C CYS A 73 -7.98 -5.42 4.41
N ASN A 74 -7.39 -5.27 5.59
CA ASN A 74 -8.01 -5.60 6.86
C ASN A 74 -8.84 -4.41 7.34
N ASN A 75 -10.17 -4.59 7.37
CA ASN A 75 -11.10 -3.51 7.70
C ASN A 75 -10.94 -3.01 9.15
N GLU A 76 -10.53 -3.86 10.08
CA GLU A 76 -10.26 -3.47 11.47
C GLU A 76 -9.08 -2.49 11.54
N TYR A 77 -7.95 -2.84 10.92
CA TYR A 77 -6.80 -1.95 10.85
C TYR A 77 -7.11 -0.63 10.12
N LEU A 78 -7.88 -0.68 9.04
CA LEU A 78 -8.31 0.49 8.30
C LEU A 78 -9.12 1.45 9.19
N LEU A 79 -10.12 0.93 9.90
CA LEU A 79 -10.97 1.72 10.79
C LEU A 79 -10.20 2.28 11.99
N GLU A 80 -9.33 1.49 12.60
CA GLU A 80 -8.46 1.95 13.69
C GLU A 80 -7.55 3.08 13.23
N SER A 81 -6.92 2.95 12.05
CA SER A 81 -6.05 3.98 11.47
C SER A 81 -6.79 5.29 11.24
N GLU A 82 -8.00 5.20 10.66
CA GLU A 82 -8.84 6.36 10.40
C GLU A 82 -9.30 7.04 11.69
N ASN A 83 -9.78 6.27 12.65
CA ASN A 83 -10.22 6.78 13.96
C ASN A 83 -9.07 7.43 14.71
N TYR A 84 -7.88 6.83 14.65
CA TYR A 84 -6.69 7.38 15.26
C TYR A 84 -6.36 8.77 14.69
N LEU A 85 -6.32 8.91 13.37
CA LEU A 85 -6.04 10.20 12.72
C LEU A 85 -7.11 11.25 13.04
N LYS A 86 -8.39 10.88 13.00
CA LYS A 86 -9.51 11.79 13.34
C LYS A 86 -9.46 12.25 14.79
N SER A 87 -9.03 11.38 15.71
CA SER A 87 -8.89 11.74 17.13
C SER A 87 -7.75 12.74 17.38
N LYS A 88 -6.69 12.66 16.59
CA LYS A 88 -5.50 13.52 16.74
C LYS A 88 -5.64 14.86 16.01
N PHE A 89 -6.36 14.91 14.91
CA PHE A 89 -6.42 16.06 14.03
C PHE A 89 -7.86 16.49 13.73
N LYS A 90 -8.33 17.54 14.39
CA LYS A 90 -9.65 18.12 14.11
C LYS A 90 -9.74 18.61 12.66
N GLY A 91 -10.87 18.33 12.01
CA GLY A 91 -11.17 18.80 10.66
C GLY A 91 -10.39 18.09 9.55
N ILE A 92 -9.77 16.95 9.83
CA ILE A 92 -9.16 16.11 8.81
C ILE A 92 -10.23 15.42 7.97
N LYS A 93 -10.08 15.46 6.65
CA LYS A 93 -10.91 14.69 5.72
C LYS A 93 -10.14 13.46 5.27
N ILE A 94 -10.73 12.30 5.43
CA ILE A 94 -10.16 11.03 4.97
C ILE A 94 -11.05 10.49 3.87
N GLU A 95 -10.45 10.25 2.71
CA GLU A 95 -11.08 9.62 1.56
C GLU A 95 -10.50 8.22 1.38
N ARG A 96 -11.30 7.27 0.89
CA ARG A 96 -10.90 5.90 0.63
C ARG A 96 -11.05 5.61 -0.85
N ILE A 97 -10.01 5.07 -1.45
CA ILE A 97 -10.02 4.60 -2.83
C ILE A 97 -9.76 3.11 -2.82
N TYR A 98 -10.70 2.35 -3.35
CA TYR A 98 -10.67 0.89 -3.37
C TYR A 98 -10.35 0.36 -4.76
N TRP A 99 -9.48 -0.63 -4.85
CA TRP A 99 -9.36 -1.51 -5.99
C TRP A 99 -10.28 -2.71 -5.83
N GLU A 100 -10.72 -3.29 -6.94
CA GLU A 100 -11.52 -4.51 -6.91
C GLU A 100 -10.78 -5.65 -6.20
N ASN A 101 -11.52 -6.53 -5.55
CA ASN A 101 -10.97 -7.74 -4.97
C ASN A 101 -10.88 -8.83 -6.06
N ASN A 102 -9.89 -8.73 -6.94
CA ASN A 102 -9.65 -9.65 -8.04
C ASN A 102 -8.28 -10.31 -7.86
N LEU A 103 -8.28 -11.47 -7.21
CA LEU A 103 -7.06 -12.19 -6.86
C LEU A 103 -6.28 -12.63 -8.11
N ASP A 104 -6.96 -13.15 -9.14
CA ASP A 104 -6.30 -13.63 -10.34
C ASP A 104 -5.58 -12.52 -11.11
N ALA A 105 -6.22 -11.37 -11.25
CA ALA A 105 -5.59 -10.19 -11.85
C ALA A 105 -4.41 -9.68 -11.03
N SER A 106 -4.53 -9.69 -9.71
CA SER A 106 -3.44 -9.30 -8.79
C SER A 106 -2.23 -10.21 -8.93
N ILE A 107 -2.43 -11.52 -8.92
CA ILE A 107 -1.36 -12.52 -9.09
C ILE A 107 -0.69 -12.37 -10.46
N LYS A 108 -1.47 -12.21 -11.52
CA LYS A 108 -0.93 -11.99 -12.87
C LYS A 108 -0.01 -10.77 -12.93
N ASN A 109 -0.39 -9.68 -12.29
CA ASN A 109 0.43 -8.47 -12.22
C ASN A 109 1.70 -8.66 -11.37
N ILE A 110 1.64 -9.45 -10.30
CA ILE A 110 2.81 -9.76 -9.49
C ILE A 110 3.84 -10.53 -10.33
N TYR A 111 3.42 -11.56 -11.06
CA TYR A 111 4.30 -12.32 -11.96
C TYR A 111 4.87 -11.46 -13.10
N LYS A 112 4.03 -10.62 -13.71
CA LYS A 112 4.45 -9.70 -14.78
C LYS A 112 5.56 -8.77 -14.27
N ARG A 113 5.37 -8.16 -13.11
CA ARG A 113 6.35 -7.26 -12.49
C ARG A 113 7.66 -7.97 -12.14
N ASP A 114 7.60 -9.19 -11.60
CA ASP A 114 8.79 -10.00 -11.32
C ASP A 114 9.57 -10.28 -12.60
N LYS A 115 8.89 -10.66 -13.68
CA LYS A 115 9.49 -10.88 -14.99
C LYS A 115 10.12 -9.62 -15.58
N GLU A 116 9.45 -8.48 -15.48
CA GLU A 116 9.97 -7.19 -15.96
C GLU A 116 11.23 -6.74 -15.21
N ARG A 117 11.39 -7.14 -13.95
CA ARG A 117 12.59 -6.93 -13.15
C ARG A 117 13.72 -7.92 -13.43
N GLY A 118 13.57 -8.78 -14.45
CA GLY A 118 14.56 -9.76 -14.86
C GLY A 118 14.42 -11.12 -14.19
N GLY A 119 13.31 -11.35 -13.50
CA GLY A 119 13.04 -12.54 -12.72
C GLY A 119 13.76 -12.57 -11.39
N HIS A 120 13.27 -13.39 -10.49
CA HIS A 120 13.74 -13.45 -9.12
C HIS A 120 15.25 -13.69 -8.98
N TYR A 121 15.79 -14.69 -9.66
CA TYR A 121 17.22 -15.05 -9.50
C TYR A 121 18.15 -13.94 -9.99
N LYS A 122 17.88 -13.36 -11.15
CA LYS A 122 18.66 -12.27 -11.70
C LYS A 122 18.63 -11.05 -10.79
N TRP A 123 17.47 -10.73 -10.26
CA TRP A 123 17.30 -9.58 -9.37
C TRP A 123 18.04 -9.78 -8.05
N CYS A 124 18.01 -10.97 -7.47
CA CYS A 124 18.77 -11.30 -6.27
C CYS A 124 20.29 -11.22 -6.50
N ASP A 125 20.77 -11.72 -7.64
CA ASP A 125 22.19 -11.71 -7.97
C ASP A 125 22.74 -10.30 -8.15
N GLU A 126 21.97 -9.41 -8.74
CA GLU A 126 22.35 -8.01 -8.90
C GLU A 126 22.32 -7.21 -7.59
N LYS A 127 21.63 -7.69 -6.58
CA LYS A 127 21.38 -6.99 -5.30
C LYS A 127 21.84 -7.81 -4.09
N LYS A 128 22.91 -8.54 -4.20
CA LYS A 128 23.45 -9.45 -3.17
C LYS A 128 23.56 -8.87 -1.76
N GLU A 129 23.81 -7.58 -1.66
CA GLU A 129 23.95 -6.89 -0.38
C GLU A 129 22.61 -6.49 0.24
N ASN A 130 21.54 -6.60 -0.53
CA ASN A 130 20.24 -6.05 -0.18
C ASN A 130 19.15 -7.11 -0.38
N TRP A 131 19.08 -8.06 0.53
CA TRP A 131 18.04 -9.11 0.55
C TRP A 131 16.59 -8.57 0.47
N TYR A 132 16.37 -7.29 0.72
CA TYR A 132 15.12 -6.58 0.48
C TYR A 132 14.64 -6.58 -0.98
N TYR A 133 15.54 -6.78 -1.93
CA TYR A 133 15.23 -6.61 -3.33
C TYR A 133 14.92 -7.91 -4.08
N GLY A 134 15.19 -9.06 -3.49
CA GLY A 134 14.97 -10.31 -4.18
C GLY A 134 14.42 -11.42 -3.30
N LEU A 135 14.83 -11.43 -2.03
CA LEU A 135 14.39 -12.41 -1.04
C LEU A 135 13.77 -11.72 0.15
N HIS A 136 12.74 -12.32 0.68
CA HIS A 136 12.19 -11.97 1.98
C HIS A 136 13.08 -12.51 3.11
N TYR A 137 12.91 -12.03 4.36
CA TYR A 137 13.69 -12.45 5.52
C TYR A 137 13.63 -13.97 5.79
N ASP A 138 12.60 -14.65 5.33
CA ASP A 138 12.41 -16.11 5.42
C ASP A 138 13.03 -16.87 4.23
N GLY A 139 13.78 -16.18 3.35
CA GLY A 139 14.38 -16.76 2.16
C GLY A 139 13.44 -16.94 0.97
N LYS A 140 12.17 -16.52 1.09
CA LYS A 140 11.22 -16.57 -0.03
C LYS A 140 11.48 -15.46 -1.03
N ALA A 141 11.26 -15.76 -2.30
CA ALA A 141 11.23 -14.75 -3.34
C ALA A 141 10.13 -13.72 -3.07
N GLN A 142 10.40 -12.45 -3.30
CA GLN A 142 9.45 -11.36 -3.04
C GLN A 142 8.09 -11.61 -3.71
N PHE A 143 8.06 -12.08 -4.97
CA PHE A 143 6.80 -12.34 -5.66
C PHE A 143 5.98 -13.45 -5.03
N LYS A 144 6.63 -14.50 -4.47
CA LYS A 144 5.94 -15.58 -3.76
C LYS A 144 5.29 -15.08 -2.48
N TRP A 145 6.01 -14.26 -1.74
CA TRP A 145 5.48 -13.61 -0.55
C TRP A 145 4.28 -12.73 -0.87
N GLU A 146 4.37 -11.93 -1.93
CA GLU A 146 3.26 -11.06 -2.38
C GLU A 146 2.02 -11.87 -2.80
N ILE A 147 2.20 -13.03 -3.46
CA ILE A 147 1.11 -13.92 -3.82
C ILE A 147 0.45 -14.52 -2.57
N GLU A 148 1.23 -15.07 -1.65
CA GLU A 148 0.71 -15.61 -0.39
C GLU A 148 -0.12 -14.57 0.39
N TRP A 149 0.35 -13.31 0.41
CA TRP A 149 -0.39 -12.22 1.03
C TRP A 149 -1.64 -11.83 0.25
N ALA A 150 -1.58 -11.79 -1.08
CA ALA A 150 -2.75 -11.53 -1.90
C ALA A 150 -3.85 -12.58 -1.66
N GLU A 151 -3.48 -13.87 -1.63
CA GLU A 151 -4.39 -14.97 -1.32
C GLU A 151 -5.01 -14.86 0.08
N LYS A 152 -4.20 -14.53 1.08
CA LYS A 152 -4.66 -14.35 2.46
C LYS A 152 -5.60 -13.16 2.58
N LEU A 153 -5.21 -12.01 2.04
CA LEU A 153 -5.96 -10.77 2.15
C LEU A 153 -7.25 -10.79 1.31
N SER A 154 -7.27 -11.45 0.16
CA SER A 154 -8.47 -11.56 -0.67
C SER A 154 -9.67 -12.17 0.05
N LYS A 155 -9.42 -13.01 1.06
CA LYS A 155 -10.44 -13.68 1.88
C LYS A 155 -11.09 -12.76 2.91
N VAL A 156 -10.41 -11.71 3.33
CA VAL A 156 -10.87 -10.77 4.37
C VAL A 156 -11.15 -9.38 3.82
N TYR A 157 -10.65 -9.09 2.62
CA TYR A 157 -10.84 -7.80 1.96
C TYR A 157 -12.28 -7.61 1.53
N THR A 158 -12.97 -6.69 2.19
CA THR A 158 -14.36 -6.32 1.90
C THR A 158 -14.43 -4.87 1.46
N ILE A 159 -15.23 -4.62 0.42
CA ILE A 159 -15.46 -3.28 -0.12
C ILE A 159 -16.88 -2.88 0.21
N PRO A 160 -17.09 -1.77 0.93
CA PRO A 160 -18.44 -1.31 1.23
C PRO A 160 -19.22 -0.99 -0.06
N SER A 161 -20.50 -1.33 -0.11
CA SER A 161 -21.36 -1.22 -1.30
C SER A 161 -21.54 0.21 -1.83
N ASN A 162 -21.27 1.21 -1.01
CA ASN A 162 -21.35 2.61 -1.39
C ASN A 162 -20.07 3.17 -2.04
N TYR A 163 -19.07 2.31 -2.26
CA TYR A 163 -17.82 2.70 -2.93
C TYR A 163 -17.74 2.12 -4.34
N SER A 164 -17.30 2.95 -5.28
CA SER A 164 -16.83 2.48 -6.59
C SER A 164 -15.43 1.93 -6.47
N THR A 165 -15.09 0.95 -7.31
CA THR A 165 -13.78 0.32 -7.33
C THR A 165 -13.02 0.64 -8.59
N PHE A 166 -11.69 0.74 -8.47
CA PHE A 166 -10.80 0.74 -9.64
C PHE A 166 -10.59 -0.70 -10.12
N PRO A 167 -10.74 -0.95 -11.43
CA PRO A 167 -10.43 -2.26 -12.01
C PRO A 167 -8.93 -2.51 -11.99
N ILE A 168 -8.53 -3.77 -11.79
CA ILE A 168 -7.14 -4.18 -11.91
C ILE A 168 -6.81 -4.40 -13.38
N LYS A 169 -5.97 -3.55 -13.94
CA LYS A 169 -5.45 -3.68 -15.31
C LYS A 169 -4.30 -4.69 -15.33
N THR A 170 -4.37 -5.66 -16.21
CA THR A 170 -3.34 -6.71 -16.38
C THR A 170 -2.59 -6.57 -17.71
#